data_be73a038d93ff0fc8b9d52f0200af8ee
#
_entry.id   be73a038d93ff0fc8b9d52f0200af8ee
#
_cell.length_a   1.000
_cell.length_b   1.000
_cell.length_c   1.000
_cell.angle_alpha   90.00
_cell.angle_beta   90.00
_cell.angle_gamma   90.00
#
_symmetry.space_group_name_H-M   'P 1'
#
loop_
_entity.id
_entity.type
_entity.pdbx_description
1 polymer ?
#
loop_
_entity_poly.entity_id
_entity_poly.type
_entity_poly.pdbx_seq_one_letter_code
_entity_poly.pdbx_strand_id
1 'polypeptide(L)'
;RKCFNLNNAINVTNKFMNAVIAGEKWDLIDPNDGTVRDTLEARALWQRIIQVRFRTGEPYVNFIDEANKHLPQFQKDLGLKIHGSNLCNEIHLATSKERSAVCCLSSLNLEKYDEWKDSTIVEDLIEYLDNVLQYFVDNAPNHLKKAKYSAFRERSLGLGAMGFHSYLQFKGVPFESVVAQTLNKSIFMNIKEKAKQKTIELAKMKGECPDAEGYGVRNSHLLAIAPNANSSIIAGTSPSIEPWKSNAFTHRTRVGSYLVKNPHLDKRIREYAATLFDSEDLQKSWIQEQWKKVILNEGSVQSLDWLGDWYKEVFKTAFELDQRWIVDHAGDRQEFICQGQSVNLFFPAGTDKAYVNSVHIRAWQKNLKGLYYLRTNAGASAEKVSQKVESNKLQDFADPDDCLSCQG
;
A
#
# COMPACT_ATOMS: atom_id res chain seq x y z
N ARG A 1 8.81 22.85 5.15
CA ARG A 1 7.41 22.53 5.45
C ARG A 1 6.99 23.21 6.74
N LYS A 2 5.84 23.89 6.76
CA LYS A 2 5.35 24.62 7.94
C LYS A 2 4.44 23.78 8.85
N CYS A 3 3.80 22.74 8.29
CA CYS A 3 2.85 21.89 8.99
C CYS A 3 3.24 20.41 8.75
N PHE A 4 4.00 19.83 9.67
CA PHE A 4 4.49 18.45 9.54
C PHE A 4 3.39 17.39 9.70
N ASN A 5 2.35 17.71 10.47
CA ASN A 5 1.24 16.79 10.75
C ASN A 5 0.09 16.90 9.75
N LEU A 6 0.27 17.64 8.64
CA LEU A 6 -0.72 17.78 7.59
C LEU A 6 -0.24 17.00 6.35
N ASN A 7 -0.91 15.90 6.07
CA ASN A 7 -0.66 15.14 4.84
C ASN A 7 -1.44 15.75 3.69
N ASN A 8 -0.75 15.98 2.58
CA ASN A 8 -1.33 16.63 1.41
C ASN A 8 -1.41 15.65 0.25
N ALA A 9 -2.48 15.73 -0.51
CA ALA A 9 -2.64 15.05 -1.78
C ALA A 9 -2.88 16.06 -2.91
N ILE A 10 -2.50 15.71 -4.12
CA ILE A 10 -2.81 16.47 -5.32
C ILE A 10 -3.58 15.58 -6.28
N ASN A 11 -4.73 16.08 -6.76
CA ASN A 11 -5.45 15.44 -7.84
C ASN A 11 -4.87 15.89 -9.18
N VAL A 12 -4.42 14.94 -9.98
CA VAL A 12 -3.99 15.18 -11.35
C VAL A 12 -4.99 14.58 -12.33
N THR A 13 -5.33 15.35 -13.37
CA THR A 13 -6.23 14.92 -14.42
C THR A 13 -5.46 14.35 -15.60
N ASN A 14 -6.11 13.54 -16.45
CA ASN A 14 -5.54 13.08 -17.71
C ASN A 14 -5.19 14.27 -18.62
N LYS A 15 -6.00 15.35 -18.60
CA LYS A 15 -5.70 16.58 -19.32
C LYS A 15 -4.37 17.18 -18.88
N PHE A 16 -4.12 17.28 -17.57
CA PHE A 16 -2.85 17.76 -17.04
C PHE A 16 -1.68 16.86 -17.44
N MET A 17 -1.83 15.53 -17.28
CA MET A 17 -0.77 14.59 -17.62
C MET A 17 -0.42 14.62 -19.12
N ASN A 18 -1.43 14.76 -19.99
CA ASN A 18 -1.22 14.92 -21.42
C ASN A 18 -0.46 16.23 -21.72
N ALA A 19 -0.81 17.34 -21.09
CA ALA A 19 -0.09 18.60 -21.21
C ALA A 19 1.36 18.48 -20.74
N VAL A 20 1.63 17.72 -19.67
CA VAL A 20 3.00 17.39 -19.21
C VAL A 20 3.78 16.65 -20.28
N ILE A 21 3.19 15.62 -20.90
CA ILE A 21 3.86 14.84 -21.96
C ILE A 21 4.12 15.71 -23.20
N ALA A 22 3.11 16.48 -23.62
CA ALA A 22 3.22 17.36 -24.79
C ALA A 22 4.11 18.58 -24.57
N GLY A 23 4.35 19.00 -23.31
CA GLY A 23 5.09 20.22 -22.98
C GLY A 23 4.27 21.47 -23.22
N GLU A 24 2.98 21.40 -22.95
CA GLU A 24 2.05 22.51 -23.10
C GLU A 24 1.99 23.40 -21.85
N LYS A 25 1.38 24.55 -22.02
CA LYS A 25 1.04 25.45 -20.90
C LYS A 25 -0.14 24.92 -20.10
N TRP A 26 -0.20 25.29 -18.84
CA TRP A 26 -1.25 24.91 -17.91
C TRP A 26 -1.73 26.11 -17.11
N ASP A 27 -3.02 26.35 -17.15
CA ASP A 27 -3.66 27.44 -16.42
C ASP A 27 -3.96 27.03 -14.97
N LEU A 28 -3.58 27.87 -14.02
CA LEU A 28 -4.00 27.79 -12.63
C LEU A 28 -5.31 28.55 -12.47
N ILE A 29 -6.37 27.81 -12.25
CA ILE A 29 -7.75 28.34 -12.21
C ILE A 29 -8.19 28.47 -10.75
N ASP A 30 -8.72 29.62 -10.37
CA ASP A 30 -9.35 29.81 -9.07
C ASP A 30 -10.68 29.02 -9.03
N PRO A 31 -10.85 28.11 -8.07
CA PRO A 31 -12.06 27.27 -8.00
C PRO A 31 -13.33 28.03 -7.60
N ASN A 32 -13.20 29.28 -7.04
CA ASN A 32 -14.36 30.05 -6.61
C ASN A 32 -15.05 30.76 -7.77
N ASP A 33 -14.26 31.33 -8.70
CA ASP A 33 -14.78 32.21 -9.75
C ASP A 33 -14.42 31.74 -11.17
N GLY A 34 -13.62 30.69 -11.30
CA GLY A 34 -13.19 30.12 -12.59
C GLY A 34 -12.16 30.98 -13.33
N THR A 35 -11.61 32.02 -12.71
CA THR A 35 -10.63 32.90 -13.36
C THR A 35 -9.25 32.26 -13.42
N VAL A 36 -8.52 32.49 -14.52
CA VAL A 36 -7.12 32.10 -14.63
C VAL A 36 -6.28 33.06 -13.80
N ARG A 37 -5.60 32.56 -12.79
CA ARG A 37 -4.71 33.33 -11.90
C ARG A 37 -3.28 33.39 -12.41
N ASP A 38 -2.82 32.34 -13.07
CA ASP A 38 -1.49 32.22 -13.64
C ASP A 38 -1.46 31.14 -14.72
N THR A 39 -0.44 31.17 -15.58
CA THR A 39 -0.23 30.16 -16.62
C THR A 39 1.23 29.71 -16.56
N LEU A 40 1.45 28.41 -16.32
CA LEU A 40 2.77 27.81 -16.15
C LEU A 40 3.03 26.76 -17.25
N GLU A 41 4.30 26.40 -17.44
CA GLU A 41 4.66 25.21 -18.20
C GLU A 41 4.24 23.95 -17.40
N ALA A 42 3.39 23.09 -17.97
CA ALA A 42 2.89 21.88 -17.30
C ALA A 42 4.04 20.98 -16.81
N ARG A 43 5.12 20.84 -17.61
CA ARG A 43 6.33 20.09 -17.21
C ARG A 43 7.02 20.70 -16.01
N ALA A 44 7.14 22.02 -15.92
CA ALA A 44 7.77 22.67 -14.80
C ALA A 44 6.96 22.47 -13.51
N LEU A 45 5.63 22.57 -13.58
CA LEU A 45 4.76 22.29 -12.45
C LEU A 45 4.88 20.82 -12.00
N TRP A 46 4.84 19.87 -12.92
CA TRP A 46 5.01 18.45 -12.62
C TRP A 46 6.38 18.15 -11.99
N GLN A 47 7.46 18.69 -12.56
CA GLN A 47 8.80 18.55 -11.98
C GLN A 47 8.87 19.11 -10.56
N ARG A 48 8.18 20.22 -10.29
CA ARG A 48 8.09 20.79 -8.93
C ARG A 48 7.38 19.84 -7.97
N ILE A 49 6.27 19.23 -8.39
CA ILE A 49 5.53 18.23 -7.60
C ILE A 49 6.45 17.04 -7.26
N ILE A 50 7.09 16.45 -8.26
CA ILE A 50 7.99 15.30 -8.07
C ILE A 50 9.17 15.67 -7.16
N GLN A 51 9.76 16.86 -7.33
CA GLN A 51 10.87 17.32 -6.50
C GLN A 51 10.48 17.48 -5.02
N VAL A 52 9.30 18.05 -4.76
CA VAL A 52 8.78 18.19 -3.39
C VAL A 52 8.50 16.79 -2.81
N ARG A 53 7.84 15.94 -3.59
CA ARG A 53 7.54 14.56 -3.22
C ARG A 53 8.80 13.75 -2.89
N PHE A 54 9.85 13.84 -3.70
CA PHE A 54 11.13 13.16 -3.46
C PHE A 54 11.80 13.64 -2.16
N ARG A 55 11.68 14.93 -1.85
CA ARG A 55 12.32 15.53 -0.67
C ARG A 55 11.53 15.31 0.63
N THR A 56 10.20 15.21 0.57
CA THR A 56 9.33 15.20 1.75
C THR A 56 8.46 13.93 1.90
N GLY A 57 8.46 13.03 0.90
CA GLY A 57 7.55 11.90 0.82
C GLY A 57 6.17 12.24 0.26
N GLU A 58 5.79 13.51 0.24
CA GLU A 58 4.48 14.05 -0.16
C GLU A 58 4.64 15.17 -1.20
N PRO A 59 3.54 15.58 -1.88
CA PRO A 59 2.15 15.17 -1.75
C PRO A 59 1.90 13.75 -2.29
N TYR A 60 0.80 13.10 -1.84
CA TYR A 60 0.25 11.95 -2.55
C TYR A 60 -0.25 12.40 -3.92
N VAL A 61 -0.24 11.50 -4.89
CA VAL A 61 -0.74 11.79 -6.23
C VAL A 61 -2.00 10.96 -6.47
N ASN A 62 -3.14 11.62 -6.71
CA ASN A 62 -4.38 10.95 -7.10
C ASN A 62 -4.61 11.17 -8.59
N PHE A 63 -4.69 10.10 -9.36
CA PHE A 63 -5.12 10.13 -10.75
C PHE A 63 -6.65 10.14 -10.78
N ILE A 64 -7.20 11.34 -10.57
CA ILE A 64 -8.63 11.50 -10.23
C ILE A 64 -9.57 11.05 -11.34
N ASP A 65 -9.17 11.16 -12.61
CA ASP A 65 -9.98 10.71 -13.73
C ASP A 65 -10.06 9.18 -13.76
N GLU A 66 -8.97 8.48 -13.44
CA GLU A 66 -9.00 7.02 -13.34
C GLU A 66 -9.84 6.55 -12.15
N ALA A 67 -9.79 7.25 -11.02
CA ALA A 67 -10.64 6.94 -9.88
C ALA A 67 -12.13 7.04 -10.26
N ASN A 68 -12.53 8.13 -10.94
CA ASN A 68 -13.92 8.35 -11.38
C ASN A 68 -14.34 7.43 -12.51
N LYS A 69 -13.45 7.09 -13.45
CA LYS A 69 -13.71 6.14 -14.52
C LYS A 69 -14.12 4.76 -13.99
N HIS A 70 -13.58 4.36 -12.85
CA HIS A 70 -13.82 3.05 -12.22
C HIS A 70 -14.94 3.05 -11.16
N LEU A 71 -15.66 4.15 -11.00
CA LEU A 71 -16.91 4.13 -10.22
C LEU A 71 -17.88 3.08 -10.80
N PRO A 72 -18.62 2.33 -9.95
CA PRO A 72 -19.70 1.48 -10.40
C PRO A 72 -20.73 2.26 -11.25
N GLN A 73 -21.31 1.60 -12.28
CA GLN A 73 -22.21 2.27 -13.21
C GLN A 73 -23.39 2.93 -12.49
N PHE A 74 -24.01 2.24 -11.53
CA PHE A 74 -25.11 2.80 -10.76
C PHE A 74 -24.74 4.08 -9.99
N GLN A 75 -23.49 4.20 -9.51
CA GLN A 75 -23.03 5.44 -8.86
C GLN A 75 -22.80 6.57 -9.88
N LYS A 76 -22.35 6.24 -11.11
CA LYS A 76 -22.27 7.22 -12.21
C LYS A 76 -23.64 7.72 -12.61
N ASP A 77 -24.62 6.81 -12.73
CA ASP A 77 -25.99 7.14 -13.08
C ASP A 77 -26.65 8.05 -12.02
N LEU A 78 -26.25 7.93 -10.76
CA LEU A 78 -26.63 8.83 -9.67
C LEU A 78 -25.86 10.16 -9.67
N GLY A 79 -24.94 10.39 -10.61
CA GLY A 79 -24.12 11.59 -10.69
C GLY A 79 -23.08 11.71 -9.57
N LEU A 80 -22.75 10.61 -8.89
CA LEU A 80 -21.77 10.61 -7.81
C LEU A 80 -20.35 10.78 -8.34
N LYS A 81 -19.49 11.42 -7.55
CA LYS A 81 -18.13 11.75 -7.95
C LYS A 81 -17.14 11.57 -6.78
N ILE A 82 -15.99 11.01 -7.10
CA ILE A 82 -14.82 10.94 -6.21
C ILE A 82 -14.07 12.27 -6.32
N HIS A 83 -13.84 12.94 -5.17
CA HIS A 83 -13.14 14.22 -5.11
C HIS A 83 -11.71 14.09 -4.57
N GLY A 84 -11.32 12.92 -4.08
CA GLY A 84 -10.00 12.63 -3.55
C GLY A 84 -9.96 11.25 -2.90
N SER A 85 -8.88 10.96 -2.20
CA SER A 85 -8.71 9.74 -1.42
C SER A 85 -8.73 10.03 0.08
N ASN A 86 -8.70 8.96 0.90
CA ASN A 86 -8.42 9.05 2.32
C ASN A 86 -6.93 9.34 2.59
N LEU A 87 -6.58 9.43 3.87
CA LEU A 87 -5.22 9.66 4.35
C LEU A 87 -4.21 8.60 3.85
N CYS A 88 -4.63 7.34 3.75
CA CYS A 88 -3.77 6.22 3.33
C CYS A 88 -3.82 5.94 1.82
N ASN A 89 -4.57 6.72 1.06
CA ASN A 89 -4.65 6.70 -0.41
C ASN A 89 -5.29 5.44 -1.05
N GLU A 90 -5.91 4.55 -0.25
CA GLU A 90 -6.60 3.36 -0.78
C GLU A 90 -8.10 3.55 -0.95
N ILE A 91 -8.74 4.46 -0.21
CA ILE A 91 -10.18 4.68 -0.26
C ILE A 91 -10.50 5.71 -1.34
N HIS A 92 -11.19 5.26 -2.37
CA HIS A 92 -11.67 6.10 -3.47
C HIS A 92 -13.18 5.95 -3.57
N LEU A 93 -13.89 6.72 -2.74
CA LEU A 93 -15.35 6.72 -2.63
C LEU A 93 -15.92 8.11 -2.93
N ALA A 94 -17.14 8.13 -3.40
CA ALA A 94 -17.83 9.37 -3.73
C ALA A 94 -18.14 10.19 -2.46
N THR A 95 -17.92 11.48 -2.53
CA THR A 95 -18.26 12.44 -1.47
C THR A 95 -19.12 13.57 -2.02
N SER A 96 -19.96 14.17 -1.16
CA SER A 96 -20.79 15.32 -1.52
C SER A 96 -21.10 16.16 -0.29
N LYS A 97 -21.97 17.16 -0.44
CA LYS A 97 -22.48 17.93 0.68
C LYS A 97 -23.20 17.04 1.71
N GLU A 98 -23.84 15.96 1.28
CA GLU A 98 -24.61 15.03 2.10
C GLU A 98 -23.84 13.76 2.45
N ARG A 99 -22.72 13.47 1.75
CA ARG A 99 -21.96 12.22 1.87
C ARG A 99 -20.56 12.44 2.43
N SER A 100 -20.19 11.65 3.43
CA SER A 100 -18.83 11.48 3.89
C SER A 100 -18.45 10.01 3.75
N ALA A 101 -17.38 9.72 3.01
CA ALA A 101 -16.90 8.36 2.81
C ALA A 101 -16.59 7.66 4.14
N VAL A 102 -16.89 6.38 4.23
CA VAL A 102 -16.63 5.54 5.40
C VAL A 102 -15.67 4.41 5.02
N CYS A 103 -14.57 4.34 5.74
CA CYS A 103 -13.56 3.32 5.59
C CYS A 103 -13.95 2.08 6.42
N CYS A 104 -14.27 0.96 5.76
CA CYS A 104 -14.60 -0.32 6.40
C CYS A 104 -13.69 -1.40 5.82
N LEU A 105 -12.59 -1.70 6.53
CA LEU A 105 -11.46 -2.47 5.99
C LEU A 105 -11.18 -3.74 6.77
N SER A 106 -10.64 -4.73 6.05
CA SER A 106 -9.91 -5.87 6.58
C SER A 106 -8.83 -6.28 5.58
N SER A 107 -7.90 -7.16 5.98
CA SER A 107 -6.81 -7.59 5.10
C SER A 107 -6.50 -9.08 5.28
N LEU A 108 -6.41 -9.78 4.16
CA LEU A 108 -6.00 -11.17 4.06
C LEU A 108 -4.47 -11.28 4.17
N ASN A 109 -3.98 -12.30 4.87
CA ASN A 109 -2.55 -12.61 4.89
C ASN A 109 -2.20 -13.52 3.70
N LEU A 110 -1.59 -12.94 2.66
CA LEU A 110 -1.22 -13.66 1.43
C LEU A 110 -0.08 -14.66 1.66
N GLU A 111 0.74 -14.49 2.69
CA GLU A 111 1.76 -15.50 3.02
C GLU A 111 1.14 -16.87 3.28
N LYS A 112 -0.12 -16.88 3.71
CA LYS A 112 -0.94 -18.07 3.96
C LYS A 112 -1.92 -18.39 2.81
N TYR A 113 -1.72 -17.84 1.63
CA TYR A 113 -2.65 -17.96 0.50
C TYR A 113 -2.97 -19.42 0.15
N ASP A 114 -1.95 -20.27 0.07
CA ASP A 114 -2.15 -21.71 -0.28
C ASP A 114 -2.95 -22.48 0.77
N GLU A 115 -3.00 -21.98 2.02
CA GLU A 115 -3.77 -22.61 3.11
C GLU A 115 -5.27 -22.24 3.02
N TRP A 116 -5.59 -21.03 2.53
CA TRP A 116 -6.95 -20.51 2.58
C TRP A 116 -7.62 -20.27 1.21
N LYS A 117 -6.90 -20.29 0.09
CA LYS A 117 -7.42 -19.94 -1.24
C LYS A 117 -8.68 -20.69 -1.65
N ASP A 118 -8.83 -21.95 -1.20
CA ASP A 118 -9.98 -22.82 -1.49
C ASP A 118 -11.03 -22.82 -0.37
N SER A 119 -10.84 -22.05 0.70
CA SER A 119 -11.78 -21.89 1.82
C SER A 119 -12.78 -20.78 1.57
N THR A 120 -13.70 -20.57 2.50
CA THR A 120 -14.73 -19.50 2.49
C THR A 120 -14.27 -18.19 3.12
N ILE A 121 -12.99 -18.04 3.48
CA ILE A 121 -12.51 -16.89 4.26
C ILE A 121 -12.76 -15.53 3.59
N VAL A 122 -12.70 -15.47 2.26
CA VAL A 122 -12.99 -14.22 1.52
C VAL A 122 -14.45 -13.87 1.67
N GLU A 123 -15.32 -14.84 1.45
CA GLU A 123 -16.77 -14.70 1.57
C GLU A 123 -17.18 -14.34 3.00
N ASP A 124 -16.59 -15.00 3.99
CA ASP A 124 -16.84 -14.75 5.41
C ASP A 124 -16.41 -13.33 5.83
N LEU A 125 -15.27 -12.86 5.34
CA LEU A 125 -14.80 -11.50 5.59
C LEU A 125 -15.67 -10.44 4.91
N ILE A 126 -16.20 -10.68 3.72
CA ILE A 126 -17.15 -9.75 3.08
C ILE A 126 -18.43 -9.66 3.91
N GLU A 127 -18.97 -10.77 4.38
CA GLU A 127 -20.15 -10.75 5.26
C GLU A 127 -19.86 -10.11 6.61
N TYR A 128 -18.70 -10.40 7.20
CA TYR A 128 -18.25 -9.78 8.45
C TYR A 128 -18.17 -8.26 8.33
N LEU A 129 -17.53 -7.75 7.26
CA LEU A 129 -17.43 -6.31 7.01
C LEU A 129 -18.81 -5.67 6.75
N ASP A 130 -19.72 -6.35 6.03
CA ASP A 130 -21.09 -5.86 5.85
C ASP A 130 -21.82 -5.75 7.19
N ASN A 131 -21.61 -6.70 8.12
CA ASN A 131 -22.18 -6.67 9.47
C ASN A 131 -21.54 -5.55 10.34
N VAL A 132 -20.23 -5.34 10.25
CA VAL A 132 -19.55 -4.22 10.92
C VAL A 132 -20.10 -2.88 10.43
N LEU A 133 -20.29 -2.75 9.13
CA LEU A 133 -20.87 -1.55 8.55
C LEU A 133 -22.33 -1.35 8.97
N GLN A 134 -23.12 -2.44 9.07
CA GLN A 134 -24.48 -2.38 9.60
C GLN A 134 -24.49 -1.90 11.05
N TYR A 135 -23.60 -2.44 11.89
CA TYR A 135 -23.46 -1.99 13.26
C TYR A 135 -23.14 -0.49 13.36
N PHE A 136 -22.26 0.02 12.50
CA PHE A 136 -22.00 1.45 12.38
C PHE A 136 -23.25 2.24 11.98
N VAL A 137 -23.98 1.78 10.98
CA VAL A 137 -25.23 2.43 10.53
C VAL A 137 -26.26 2.51 11.66
N ASP A 138 -26.38 1.47 12.47
CA ASP A 138 -27.37 1.43 13.55
C ASP A 138 -26.96 2.30 14.77
N ASN A 139 -25.67 2.32 15.10
CA ASN A 139 -25.17 2.90 16.34
C ASN A 139 -24.41 4.23 16.21
N ALA A 140 -24.13 4.70 14.97
CA ALA A 140 -23.38 5.94 14.78
C ALA A 140 -24.11 7.15 15.39
N PRO A 141 -23.40 8.01 16.14
CA PRO A 141 -24.00 9.17 16.78
C PRO A 141 -24.46 10.21 15.75
N ASN A 142 -25.45 11.05 16.15
CA ASN A 142 -26.11 11.99 15.24
C ASN A 142 -25.18 12.99 14.56
N HIS A 143 -24.04 13.35 15.15
CA HIS A 143 -23.08 14.26 14.50
C HIS A 143 -22.36 13.60 13.30
N LEU A 144 -22.40 12.27 13.16
CA LEU A 144 -21.87 11.54 12.01
C LEU A 144 -22.93 11.22 10.94
N LYS A 145 -24.05 11.98 10.90
CA LYS A 145 -25.18 11.70 9.99
C LYS A 145 -24.80 11.54 8.51
N LYS A 146 -23.80 12.30 8.03
CA LYS A 146 -23.34 12.20 6.62
C LYS A 146 -22.58 10.89 6.35
N ALA A 147 -21.76 10.46 7.31
CA ALA A 147 -21.05 9.18 7.24
C ALA A 147 -22.06 8.01 7.35
N LYS A 148 -22.99 8.09 8.30
CA LYS A 148 -24.08 7.12 8.44
C LYS A 148 -24.91 7.01 7.14
N TYR A 149 -25.25 8.14 6.54
CA TYR A 149 -25.98 8.18 5.27
C TYR A 149 -25.21 7.50 4.15
N SER A 150 -23.91 7.85 3.95
CA SER A 150 -23.06 7.20 2.95
C SER A 150 -22.95 5.70 3.20
N ALA A 151 -22.65 5.27 4.42
CA ALA A 151 -22.54 3.87 4.79
C ALA A 151 -23.81 3.07 4.47
N PHE A 152 -24.99 3.64 4.76
CA PHE A 152 -26.27 3.03 4.44
C PHE A 152 -26.53 2.96 2.93
N ARG A 153 -26.25 4.07 2.20
CA ARG A 153 -26.57 4.18 0.77
C ARG A 153 -25.71 3.27 -0.08
N GLU A 154 -24.40 3.24 0.14
CA GLU A 154 -23.46 2.58 -0.75
C GLU A 154 -22.88 1.27 -0.19
N ARG A 155 -22.90 1.06 1.11
CA ARG A 155 -22.37 -0.11 1.80
C ARG A 155 -20.98 -0.54 1.29
N SER A 156 -20.09 0.43 1.13
CA SER A 156 -18.74 0.19 0.61
C SER A 156 -17.88 -0.59 1.59
N LEU A 157 -17.20 -1.60 1.09
CA LEU A 157 -16.21 -2.40 1.81
C LEU A 157 -14.84 -2.25 1.16
N GLY A 158 -13.79 -2.57 1.90
CA GLY A 158 -12.42 -2.57 1.44
C GLY A 158 -11.64 -3.76 1.97
N LEU A 159 -11.92 -4.97 1.48
CA LEU A 159 -11.09 -6.13 1.76
C LEU A 159 -9.78 -5.99 0.99
N GLY A 160 -8.66 -5.98 1.71
CA GLY A 160 -7.31 -5.86 1.17
C GLY A 160 -6.46 -7.08 1.44
N ALA A 161 -5.14 -6.88 1.34
CA ALA A 161 -4.17 -7.94 1.53
C ALA A 161 -2.86 -7.40 2.13
N MET A 162 -2.17 -8.25 2.87
CA MET A 162 -0.80 -8.08 3.35
C MET A 162 0.01 -9.34 3.08
N GLY A 163 1.33 -9.25 3.16
CA GLY A 163 2.18 -10.44 3.02
C GLY A 163 2.51 -10.86 1.59
N PHE A 164 2.32 -10.00 0.59
CA PHE A 164 2.59 -10.36 -0.81
C PHE A 164 4.06 -10.73 -1.03
N HIS A 165 5.00 -9.90 -0.57
CA HIS A 165 6.43 -10.20 -0.73
C HIS A 165 6.84 -11.42 0.08
N SER A 166 6.32 -11.59 1.32
CA SER A 166 6.55 -12.78 2.12
C SER A 166 6.06 -14.05 1.43
N TYR A 167 4.91 -14.01 0.76
CA TYR A 167 4.43 -15.14 -0.05
C TYR A 167 5.39 -15.46 -1.21
N LEU A 168 5.87 -14.46 -1.92
CA LEU A 168 6.85 -14.66 -2.98
C LEU A 168 8.14 -15.27 -2.45
N GLN A 169 8.64 -14.79 -1.31
CA GLN A 169 9.83 -15.33 -0.65
C GLN A 169 9.60 -16.78 -0.16
N PHE A 170 8.44 -17.07 0.41
CA PHE A 170 8.05 -18.44 0.76
C PHE A 170 8.08 -19.37 -0.46
N LYS A 171 7.62 -18.90 -1.62
CA LYS A 171 7.64 -19.64 -2.88
C LYS A 171 9.02 -19.65 -3.56
N GLY A 172 10.00 -18.92 -3.05
CA GLY A 172 11.31 -18.75 -3.69
C GLY A 172 11.24 -18.00 -5.02
N VAL A 173 10.30 -17.06 -5.17
CA VAL A 173 10.05 -16.28 -6.39
C VAL A 173 10.54 -14.85 -6.22
N PRO A 174 11.43 -14.34 -7.10
CA PRO A 174 11.83 -12.95 -7.10
C PRO A 174 10.64 -12.01 -7.37
N PHE A 175 10.60 -10.87 -6.67
CA PHE A 175 9.60 -9.84 -6.88
C PHE A 175 9.64 -9.30 -8.32
N GLU A 176 10.82 -9.16 -8.89
CA GLU A 176 11.09 -8.70 -10.26
C GLU A 176 11.01 -9.87 -11.25
N SER A 177 9.84 -10.52 -11.35
CA SER A 177 9.67 -11.66 -12.24
C SER A 177 8.26 -11.77 -12.83
N VAL A 178 8.17 -12.37 -14.03
CA VAL A 178 6.90 -12.70 -14.68
C VAL A 178 6.09 -13.69 -13.85
N VAL A 179 6.77 -14.59 -13.12
CA VAL A 179 6.10 -15.54 -12.22
C VAL A 179 5.39 -14.79 -11.10
N ALA A 180 6.04 -13.78 -10.50
CA ALA A 180 5.41 -12.93 -9.49
C ALA A 180 4.19 -12.16 -10.05
N GLN A 181 4.27 -11.65 -11.30
CA GLN A 181 3.12 -11.01 -11.96
C GLN A 181 1.96 -11.98 -12.16
N THR A 182 2.24 -13.21 -12.58
CA THR A 182 1.21 -14.24 -12.78
C THR A 182 0.53 -14.60 -11.45
N LEU A 183 1.31 -14.80 -10.39
CA LEU A 183 0.78 -15.04 -9.05
C LEU A 183 -0.07 -13.88 -8.56
N ASN A 184 0.42 -12.64 -8.72
CA ASN A 184 -0.30 -11.43 -8.37
C ASN A 184 -1.70 -11.39 -9.01
N LYS A 185 -1.79 -11.57 -10.33
CA LYS A 185 -3.07 -11.56 -11.06
C LYS A 185 -3.99 -12.70 -10.60
N SER A 186 -3.46 -13.91 -10.49
CA SER A 186 -4.24 -15.09 -10.07
C SER A 186 -4.84 -14.92 -8.67
N ILE A 187 -4.05 -14.43 -7.71
CA ILE A 187 -4.49 -14.18 -6.34
C ILE A 187 -5.64 -13.17 -6.31
N PHE A 188 -5.46 -12.00 -6.94
CA PHE A 188 -6.46 -10.94 -6.87
C PHE A 188 -7.71 -11.23 -7.71
N MET A 189 -7.59 -12.00 -8.79
CA MET A 189 -8.72 -12.54 -9.52
C MET A 189 -9.57 -13.48 -8.62
N ASN A 190 -8.94 -14.42 -7.93
CA ASN A 190 -9.63 -15.32 -7.00
C ASN A 190 -10.36 -14.54 -5.89
N ILE A 191 -9.69 -13.60 -5.25
CA ILE A 191 -10.29 -12.76 -4.19
C ILE A 191 -11.49 -11.97 -4.74
N LYS A 192 -11.35 -11.34 -5.91
CA LYS A 192 -12.44 -10.58 -6.55
C LYS A 192 -13.65 -11.44 -6.84
N GLU A 193 -13.47 -12.62 -7.45
CA GLU A 193 -14.59 -13.49 -7.82
C GLU A 193 -15.35 -13.99 -6.58
N LYS A 194 -14.66 -14.43 -5.55
CA LYS A 194 -15.27 -14.84 -4.27
C LYS A 194 -16.01 -13.68 -3.59
N ALA A 195 -15.41 -12.51 -3.50
CA ALA A 195 -16.04 -11.31 -2.95
C ALA A 195 -17.29 -10.89 -3.73
N LYS A 196 -17.23 -10.96 -5.08
CA LYS A 196 -18.37 -10.68 -5.97
C LYS A 196 -19.52 -11.67 -5.78
N GLN A 197 -19.23 -12.95 -5.69
CA GLN A 197 -20.26 -13.97 -5.44
C GLN A 197 -20.96 -13.71 -4.11
N LYS A 198 -20.19 -13.37 -3.06
CA LYS A 198 -20.75 -13.12 -1.73
C LYS A 198 -21.62 -11.88 -1.67
N THR A 199 -21.25 -10.76 -2.31
CA THR A 199 -22.11 -9.57 -2.30
C THR A 199 -23.43 -9.80 -3.04
N ILE A 200 -23.45 -10.64 -4.09
CA ILE A 200 -24.69 -11.05 -4.79
C ILE A 200 -25.55 -11.92 -3.87
N GLU A 201 -24.95 -12.86 -3.17
CA GLU A 201 -25.65 -13.70 -2.17
C GLU A 201 -26.28 -12.84 -1.08
N LEU A 202 -25.48 -11.90 -0.51
CA LEU A 202 -25.94 -10.98 0.54
C LEU A 202 -27.07 -10.06 0.03
N ALA A 203 -27.07 -9.64 -1.24
CA ALA A 203 -28.17 -8.88 -1.83
C ALA A 203 -29.48 -9.68 -1.83
N LYS A 204 -29.42 -10.97 -2.17
CA LYS A 204 -30.60 -11.86 -2.12
C LYS A 204 -31.11 -12.07 -0.71
N MET A 205 -30.22 -12.15 0.29
CA MET A 205 -30.58 -12.43 1.68
C MET A 205 -31.02 -11.20 2.47
N LYS A 206 -30.33 -10.07 2.27
CA LYS A 206 -30.44 -8.84 3.07
C LYS A 206 -30.92 -7.61 2.29
N GLY A 207 -31.16 -7.77 0.97
CA GLY A 207 -31.49 -6.68 0.05
C GLY A 207 -30.24 -5.97 -0.51
N GLU A 208 -30.42 -5.31 -1.64
CA GLU A 208 -29.41 -4.48 -2.29
C GLU A 208 -29.13 -3.22 -1.46
N CYS A 209 -27.96 -2.60 -1.62
CA CYS A 209 -27.78 -1.25 -1.08
C CYS A 209 -28.57 -0.24 -1.92
N PRO A 210 -29.10 0.85 -1.32
CA PRO A 210 -29.97 1.79 -2.01
C PRO A 210 -29.36 2.47 -3.24
N ASP A 211 -28.04 2.59 -3.33
CA ASP A 211 -27.36 3.13 -4.52
C ASP A 211 -27.29 2.10 -5.66
N ALA A 212 -27.39 0.81 -5.37
CA ALA A 212 -27.31 -0.28 -6.33
C ALA A 212 -28.66 -0.97 -6.57
N GLU A 213 -29.77 -0.28 -6.33
CA GLU A 213 -31.10 -0.83 -6.55
C GLU A 213 -31.27 -1.29 -8.01
N GLY A 214 -31.66 -2.57 -8.20
CA GLY A 214 -31.80 -3.22 -9.50
C GLY A 214 -30.48 -3.79 -10.09
N TYR A 215 -29.35 -3.69 -9.40
CA TYR A 215 -28.07 -4.20 -9.89
C TYR A 215 -27.63 -5.54 -9.26
N GLY A 216 -28.40 -6.06 -8.32
CA GLY A 216 -28.19 -7.39 -7.72
C GLY A 216 -27.00 -7.47 -6.76
N VAL A 217 -26.52 -6.37 -6.21
CA VAL A 217 -25.39 -6.35 -5.28
C VAL A 217 -25.71 -5.62 -3.98
N ARG A 218 -25.19 -6.14 -2.87
CA ARG A 218 -25.34 -5.53 -1.54
C ARG A 218 -24.35 -4.40 -1.26
N ASN A 219 -23.15 -4.49 -1.82
CA ASN A 219 -22.05 -3.58 -1.53
C ASN A 219 -21.56 -2.93 -2.82
N SER A 220 -21.41 -1.61 -2.84
CA SER A 220 -20.96 -0.86 -4.02
C SER A 220 -19.49 -1.11 -4.37
N HIS A 221 -18.66 -1.28 -3.33
CA HIS A 221 -17.24 -1.59 -3.43
C HIS A 221 -16.90 -2.75 -2.49
N LEU A 222 -15.89 -3.54 -2.85
CA LEU A 222 -15.51 -4.75 -2.12
C LEU A 222 -14.04 -4.76 -1.70
N LEU A 223 -13.14 -4.22 -2.54
CA LEU A 223 -11.69 -4.37 -2.37
C LEU A 223 -10.99 -3.01 -2.34
N ALA A 224 -10.06 -2.88 -1.39
CA ALA A 224 -9.11 -1.77 -1.25
C ALA A 224 -7.84 -2.28 -0.55
N ILE A 225 -6.66 -1.79 -0.93
CA ILE A 225 -5.39 -2.23 -0.35
C ILE A 225 -4.85 -1.18 0.61
N ALA A 226 -5.00 -1.45 1.91
CA ALA A 226 -4.46 -0.62 2.99
C ALA A 226 -2.95 -0.84 3.23
N PRO A 227 -2.24 0.07 3.92
CA PRO A 227 -0.80 -0.04 4.15
C PRO A 227 -0.39 -1.20 5.07
N ASN A 228 -1.22 -1.56 6.04
CA ASN A 228 -1.05 -2.66 7.01
C ASN A 228 0.29 -2.65 7.78
N ALA A 229 0.85 -1.46 8.08
CA ALA A 229 2.16 -1.35 8.68
C ALA A 229 2.27 -2.05 10.05
N ASN A 230 1.28 -1.90 10.92
CA ASN A 230 1.26 -2.55 12.24
C ASN A 230 0.66 -3.95 12.19
N SER A 231 -0.42 -4.16 11.43
CA SER A 231 -1.08 -5.47 11.31
C SER A 231 -0.14 -6.53 10.75
N SER A 232 0.74 -6.16 9.82
CA SER A 232 1.74 -7.06 9.25
C SER A 232 2.80 -7.50 10.28
N ILE A 233 3.20 -6.62 11.20
CA ILE A 233 4.14 -6.95 12.29
C ILE A 233 3.49 -7.95 13.24
N ILE A 234 2.21 -7.74 13.60
CA ILE A 234 1.46 -8.67 14.45
C ILE A 234 1.31 -10.03 13.78
N ALA A 235 1.06 -10.04 12.47
CA ALA A 235 0.93 -11.26 11.68
C ALA A 235 2.28 -11.91 11.30
N GLY A 236 3.41 -11.24 11.55
CA GLY A 236 4.75 -11.73 11.23
C GLY A 236 5.05 -11.79 9.72
N THR A 237 4.45 -10.92 8.92
CA THR A 237 4.54 -10.94 7.46
C THR A 237 4.92 -9.57 6.87
N SER A 238 5.16 -9.48 5.55
CA SER A 238 5.43 -8.20 4.89
C SER A 238 4.21 -7.28 4.85
N PRO A 239 4.41 -5.95 4.96
CA PRO A 239 3.29 -5.02 4.97
C PRO A 239 2.60 -4.94 3.61
N SER A 240 1.27 -4.95 3.60
CA SER A 240 0.46 -4.75 2.39
C SER A 240 0.94 -5.62 1.22
N ILE A 241 1.05 -4.97 0.06
CA ILE A 241 1.57 -5.54 -1.19
C ILE A 241 3.02 -5.12 -1.46
N GLU A 242 3.65 -4.45 -0.49
CA GLU A 242 4.98 -3.88 -0.59
C GLU A 242 6.08 -4.93 -0.44
N PRO A 243 7.26 -4.71 -1.06
CA PRO A 243 8.45 -5.45 -0.70
C PRO A 243 8.94 -5.07 0.71
N TRP A 244 9.65 -6.00 1.36
CA TRP A 244 10.36 -5.71 2.61
C TRP A 244 11.36 -4.56 2.41
N LYS A 245 11.31 -3.55 3.29
CA LYS A 245 12.27 -2.43 3.27
C LYS A 245 13.68 -2.85 3.62
N SER A 246 13.78 -3.88 4.46
CA SER A 246 15.03 -4.43 4.98
C SER A 246 14.78 -5.85 5.46
N ASN A 247 15.74 -6.77 5.29
CA ASN A 247 15.65 -8.12 5.83
C ASN A 247 15.94 -8.19 7.35
N ALA A 248 16.47 -7.11 7.94
CA ALA A 248 16.62 -6.97 9.39
C ALA A 248 16.48 -5.49 9.79
N PHE A 249 15.59 -5.19 10.73
CA PHE A 249 15.37 -3.81 11.19
C PHE A 249 15.00 -3.79 12.68
N THR A 250 15.27 -2.67 13.34
CA THR A 250 14.83 -2.44 14.71
C THR A 250 13.42 -1.87 14.72
N HIS A 251 12.50 -2.62 15.30
CA HIS A 251 11.15 -2.13 15.58
C HIS A 251 11.12 -1.51 16.97
N ARG A 252 10.81 -0.21 17.04
CA ARG A 252 10.72 0.54 18.29
C ARG A 252 9.28 0.63 18.74
N THR A 253 9.02 0.28 19.98
CA THR A 253 7.73 0.41 20.64
C THR A 253 7.88 1.23 21.92
N ARG A 254 6.76 1.61 22.53
CA ARG A 254 6.78 2.30 23.83
C ARG A 254 7.41 1.49 24.97
N VAL A 255 7.45 0.17 24.81
CA VAL A 255 7.96 -0.77 25.83
C VAL A 255 9.34 -1.31 25.51
N GLY A 256 9.93 -0.98 24.36
CA GLY A 256 11.28 -1.42 24.00
C GLY A 256 11.56 -1.46 22.51
N SER A 257 12.77 -1.83 22.16
CA SER A 257 13.23 -2.00 20.78
C SER A 257 13.53 -3.47 20.52
N TYR A 258 13.01 -3.99 19.41
CA TYR A 258 13.12 -5.39 19.03
C TYR A 258 13.77 -5.50 17.65
N LEU A 259 14.75 -6.40 17.50
CA LEU A 259 15.30 -6.73 16.18
C LEU A 259 14.33 -7.69 15.48
N VAL A 260 13.72 -7.21 14.41
CA VAL A 260 12.89 -8.03 13.50
C VAL A 260 13.80 -8.55 12.39
N LYS A 261 13.73 -9.85 12.14
CA LYS A 261 14.44 -10.55 11.07
C LYS A 261 13.44 -11.16 10.10
N ASN A 262 13.75 -11.10 8.81
CA ASN A 262 12.94 -11.76 7.80
C ASN A 262 12.89 -13.28 8.04
N PRO A 263 11.71 -13.88 8.29
CA PRO A 263 11.61 -15.28 8.70
C PRO A 263 12.03 -16.25 7.59
N HIS A 264 11.79 -15.91 6.32
CA HIS A 264 12.17 -16.76 5.19
C HIS A 264 13.66 -16.77 4.95
N LEU A 265 14.32 -15.61 5.15
CA LEU A 265 15.79 -15.55 5.13
C LEU A 265 16.39 -16.29 6.34
N ASP A 266 15.81 -16.15 7.54
CA ASP A 266 16.28 -16.88 8.73
C ASP A 266 16.22 -18.39 8.51
N LYS A 267 15.13 -18.89 7.94
CA LYS A 267 14.99 -20.29 7.56
C LYS A 267 16.11 -20.73 6.61
N ARG A 268 16.40 -19.97 5.57
CA ARG A 268 17.48 -20.28 4.61
C ARG A 268 18.85 -20.26 5.25
N ILE A 269 19.14 -19.28 6.11
CA ILE A 269 20.41 -19.20 6.84
C ILE A 269 20.58 -20.45 7.72
N ARG A 270 19.54 -20.88 8.44
CA ARG A 270 19.59 -22.09 9.30
C ARG A 270 19.74 -23.36 8.50
N GLU A 271 18.98 -23.52 7.42
CA GLU A 271 19.09 -24.68 6.54
C GLU A 271 20.50 -24.81 5.98
N TYR A 272 21.12 -23.73 5.54
CA TYR A 272 22.48 -23.74 5.01
C TYR A 272 23.51 -24.02 6.11
N ALA A 273 23.38 -23.43 7.29
CA ALA A 273 24.25 -23.70 8.43
C ALA A 273 24.27 -25.19 8.81
N ALA A 274 23.10 -25.87 8.74
CA ALA A 274 23.01 -27.29 9.01
C ALA A 274 23.72 -28.16 7.95
N THR A 275 23.96 -27.66 6.75
CA THR A 275 24.79 -28.38 5.75
C THR A 275 26.29 -28.20 5.96
N LEU A 276 26.69 -27.18 6.73
CA LEU A 276 28.09 -26.86 6.96
C LEU A 276 28.65 -27.47 8.25
N PHE A 277 27.79 -27.61 9.27
CA PHE A 277 28.26 -27.95 10.64
C PHE A 277 27.30 -28.96 11.29
N ASP A 278 27.89 -30.00 11.89
CA ASP A 278 27.13 -30.95 12.71
C ASP A 278 26.91 -30.38 14.14
N SER A 279 27.77 -29.49 14.60
CA SER A 279 27.68 -28.86 15.93
C SER A 279 26.69 -27.71 15.95
N GLU A 280 25.71 -27.75 16.86
CA GLU A 280 24.76 -26.66 17.07
C GLU A 280 25.43 -25.33 17.44
N ASP A 281 26.52 -25.36 18.19
CA ASP A 281 27.21 -24.13 18.61
C ASP A 281 27.93 -23.46 17.44
N LEU A 282 28.50 -24.26 16.52
CA LEU A 282 29.09 -23.75 15.29
C LEU A 282 27.98 -23.19 14.36
N GLN A 283 26.86 -23.89 14.24
CA GLN A 283 25.70 -23.37 13.49
C GLN A 283 25.22 -22.02 14.04
N LYS A 284 24.99 -21.91 15.36
CA LYS A 284 24.57 -20.67 16.03
C LYS A 284 25.55 -19.52 15.79
N SER A 285 26.85 -19.78 15.95
CA SER A 285 27.90 -18.79 15.73
C SER A 285 27.88 -18.28 14.28
N TRP A 286 27.82 -19.19 13.32
CA TRP A 286 27.77 -18.84 11.88
C TRP A 286 26.49 -18.07 11.52
N ILE A 287 25.32 -18.49 12.02
CA ILE A 287 24.04 -17.80 11.82
C ILE A 287 24.11 -16.35 12.34
N GLN A 288 24.70 -16.14 13.52
CA GLN A 288 24.89 -14.81 14.09
C GLN A 288 25.79 -13.94 13.20
N GLU A 289 26.86 -14.51 12.65
CA GLU A 289 27.73 -13.80 11.71
C GLU A 289 27.00 -13.37 10.43
N GLN A 290 26.18 -14.26 9.84
CA GLN A 290 25.41 -13.90 8.64
C GLN A 290 24.43 -12.76 8.94
N TRP A 291 23.69 -12.83 10.04
CA TRP A 291 22.81 -11.74 10.45
C TRP A 291 23.55 -10.43 10.72
N LYS A 292 24.76 -10.50 11.27
CA LYS A 292 25.61 -9.32 11.43
C LYS A 292 25.95 -8.69 10.08
N LYS A 293 26.29 -9.51 9.06
CA LYS A 293 26.55 -9.03 7.69
C LYS A 293 25.31 -8.34 7.12
N VAL A 294 24.13 -8.96 7.23
CA VAL A 294 22.86 -8.38 6.76
C VAL A 294 22.57 -7.03 7.43
N ILE A 295 22.71 -6.94 8.76
CA ILE A 295 22.46 -5.71 9.52
C ILE A 295 23.44 -4.60 9.13
N LEU A 296 24.73 -4.92 8.97
CA LEU A 296 25.75 -3.94 8.56
C LEU A 296 25.52 -3.40 7.14
N ASN A 297 24.87 -4.19 6.29
CA ASN A 297 24.48 -3.80 4.92
C ASN A 297 23.03 -3.32 4.83
N GLU A 298 22.49 -2.68 5.87
CA GLU A 298 21.15 -2.08 5.90
C GLU A 298 20.02 -3.07 5.54
N GLY A 299 20.24 -4.36 5.80
CA GLY A 299 19.30 -5.44 5.51
C GLY A 299 19.44 -6.06 4.12
N SER A 300 20.39 -5.62 3.31
CA SER A 300 20.73 -6.25 2.03
C SER A 300 21.40 -7.60 2.21
N VAL A 301 21.08 -8.54 1.32
CA VAL A 301 21.69 -9.87 1.25
C VAL A 301 22.77 -9.97 0.17
N GLN A 302 23.03 -8.91 -0.58
CA GLN A 302 23.91 -8.95 -1.76
C GLN A 302 25.35 -9.31 -1.43
N SER A 303 25.80 -9.06 -0.20
CA SER A 303 27.14 -9.39 0.31
C SER A 303 27.28 -10.82 0.89
N LEU A 304 26.25 -11.64 0.83
CA LEU A 304 26.28 -13.02 1.31
C LEU A 304 26.78 -13.95 0.21
N ASP A 305 28.07 -14.31 0.23
CA ASP A 305 28.71 -15.10 -0.82
C ASP A 305 28.13 -16.51 -0.97
N TRP A 306 27.65 -17.10 0.13
CA TRP A 306 27.02 -18.42 0.14
C TRP A 306 25.60 -18.45 -0.44
N LEU A 307 24.93 -17.30 -0.49
CA LEU A 307 23.59 -17.19 -1.03
C LEU A 307 23.64 -17.06 -2.56
N GLY A 308 23.16 -18.07 -3.25
CA GLY A 308 23.16 -18.07 -4.73
C GLY A 308 22.38 -16.90 -5.31
N ASP A 309 22.73 -16.45 -6.52
CA ASP A 309 22.19 -15.25 -7.18
C ASP A 309 20.67 -15.24 -7.25
N TRP A 310 20.04 -16.40 -7.49
CA TRP A 310 18.58 -16.51 -7.48
C TRP A 310 17.96 -16.05 -6.15
N TYR A 311 18.51 -16.48 -5.02
CA TYR A 311 18.01 -16.09 -3.71
C TYR A 311 18.40 -14.67 -3.32
N LYS A 312 19.49 -14.13 -3.87
CA LYS A 312 19.79 -12.71 -3.76
C LYS A 312 18.69 -11.86 -4.40
N GLU A 313 18.15 -12.28 -5.56
CA GLU A 313 16.99 -11.65 -6.20
C GLU A 313 15.71 -11.81 -5.37
N VAL A 314 15.46 -12.99 -4.77
CA VAL A 314 14.28 -13.26 -3.93
C VAL A 314 14.24 -12.36 -2.69
N PHE A 315 15.41 -12.08 -2.09
CA PHE A 315 15.52 -11.30 -0.85
C PHE A 315 15.96 -9.84 -1.07
N LYS A 316 15.88 -9.32 -2.29
CA LYS A 316 16.04 -7.88 -2.54
C LYS A 316 15.11 -7.07 -1.65
N THR A 317 15.65 -5.99 -1.08
CA THR A 317 14.86 -5.02 -0.31
C THR A 317 14.13 -4.06 -1.24
N ALA A 318 13.16 -3.32 -0.71
CA ALA A 318 12.39 -2.35 -1.48
C ALA A 318 13.26 -1.30 -2.19
N PHE A 319 14.39 -0.92 -1.58
CA PHE A 319 15.32 0.06 -2.14
C PHE A 319 16.26 -0.50 -3.22
N GLU A 320 16.38 -1.83 -3.32
CA GLU A 320 17.19 -2.52 -4.32
C GLU A 320 16.37 -2.88 -5.58
N LEU A 321 15.04 -2.87 -5.48
CA LEU A 321 14.14 -3.18 -6.58
C LEU A 321 14.00 -2.02 -7.57
N ASP A 322 13.86 -2.34 -8.83
CA ASP A 322 13.38 -1.40 -9.83
C ASP A 322 11.90 -1.05 -9.53
N GLN A 323 11.64 0.20 -9.21
CA GLN A 323 10.32 0.67 -8.80
C GLN A 323 9.25 0.54 -9.89
N ARG A 324 9.65 0.35 -11.14
CA ARG A 324 8.72 0.02 -12.23
C ARG A 324 7.98 -1.29 -11.99
N TRP A 325 8.62 -2.27 -11.34
CA TRP A 325 7.96 -3.52 -10.97
C TRP A 325 6.88 -3.33 -9.91
N ILE A 326 7.09 -2.43 -8.94
CA ILE A 326 6.04 -2.11 -7.96
C ILE A 326 4.82 -1.52 -8.67
N VAL A 327 5.05 -0.59 -9.60
CA VAL A 327 3.99 0.03 -10.41
C VAL A 327 3.30 -1.01 -11.31
N ASP A 328 4.06 -1.90 -11.94
CA ASP A 328 3.50 -2.93 -12.82
C ASP A 328 2.64 -3.92 -12.05
N HIS A 329 3.12 -4.42 -10.91
CA HIS A 329 2.31 -5.26 -10.04
C HIS A 329 1.04 -4.56 -9.55
N ALA A 330 1.14 -3.28 -9.19
CA ALA A 330 -0.01 -2.49 -8.77
C ALA A 330 -1.01 -2.30 -9.92
N GLY A 331 -0.53 -2.01 -11.14
CA GLY A 331 -1.35 -1.89 -12.34
C GLY A 331 -2.05 -3.20 -12.70
N ASP A 332 -1.31 -4.30 -12.65
CA ASP A 332 -1.82 -5.63 -12.97
C ASP A 332 -2.95 -6.09 -12.02
N ARG A 333 -2.90 -5.68 -10.74
CA ARG A 333 -3.98 -6.01 -9.79
C ARG A 333 -5.09 -4.97 -9.74
N GLN A 334 -4.88 -3.74 -10.26
CA GLN A 334 -5.87 -2.66 -10.18
C GLN A 334 -7.19 -3.02 -10.87
N GLU A 335 -7.19 -3.84 -11.91
CA GLU A 335 -8.41 -4.30 -12.58
C GLU A 335 -9.32 -5.15 -11.68
N PHE A 336 -8.76 -5.76 -10.64
CA PHE A 336 -9.49 -6.54 -9.66
C PHE A 336 -9.94 -5.72 -8.45
N ILE A 337 -9.36 -4.53 -8.22
CA ILE A 337 -9.58 -3.70 -7.04
C ILE A 337 -10.46 -2.52 -7.39
N CYS A 338 -11.69 -2.51 -6.88
CA CYS A 338 -12.67 -1.47 -7.17
C CYS A 338 -12.36 -0.10 -6.56
N GLN A 339 -11.68 -0.06 -5.42
CA GLN A 339 -11.16 1.19 -4.84
C GLN A 339 -9.68 1.40 -5.23
N GLY A 340 -8.84 1.90 -4.33
CA GLY A 340 -7.43 2.16 -4.57
C GLY A 340 -6.50 1.21 -3.84
N GLN A 341 -5.22 1.54 -3.92
CA GLN A 341 -4.11 0.83 -3.30
C GLN A 341 -3.15 1.85 -2.70
N SER A 342 -2.71 1.63 -1.46
CA SER A 342 -1.67 2.44 -0.82
C SER A 342 -0.29 2.08 -1.38
N VAL A 343 0.02 2.57 -2.58
CA VAL A 343 1.27 2.24 -3.29
C VAL A 343 2.40 3.17 -2.85
N ASN A 344 3.34 2.66 -2.08
CA ASN A 344 4.59 3.33 -1.76
C ASN A 344 5.65 3.10 -2.85
N LEU A 345 6.49 4.11 -3.06
CA LEU A 345 7.68 4.02 -3.91
C LEU A 345 8.93 4.23 -3.06
N PHE A 346 10.01 3.52 -3.37
CA PHE A 346 11.23 3.50 -2.59
C PHE A 346 12.44 3.86 -3.46
N PHE A 347 13.04 5.01 -3.22
CA PHE A 347 14.18 5.46 -4.01
C PHE A 347 15.39 5.70 -3.09
N PRO A 348 16.55 5.11 -3.40
CA PRO A 348 17.79 5.49 -2.72
C PRO A 348 18.07 6.98 -2.84
N ALA A 349 18.82 7.53 -1.87
CA ALA A 349 19.32 8.89 -1.96
C ALA A 349 20.16 9.07 -3.23
N GLY A 350 19.98 10.22 -3.92
CA GLY A 350 20.72 10.48 -5.14
C GLY A 350 20.18 9.80 -6.41
N THR A 351 19.05 9.09 -6.32
CA THR A 351 18.41 8.49 -7.49
C THR A 351 18.18 9.52 -8.60
N ASP A 352 18.46 9.12 -9.84
CA ASP A 352 18.27 9.97 -11.02
C ASP A 352 16.81 10.46 -11.14
N LYS A 353 16.66 11.77 -11.30
CA LYS A 353 15.35 12.43 -11.40
C LYS A 353 14.55 11.98 -12.62
N ALA A 354 15.21 11.64 -13.72
CA ALA A 354 14.54 11.14 -14.92
C ALA A 354 13.92 9.76 -14.65
N TYR A 355 14.63 8.91 -13.93
CA TYR A 355 14.09 7.60 -13.49
C TYR A 355 12.89 7.77 -12.55
N VAL A 356 13.00 8.63 -11.52
CA VAL A 356 11.87 8.91 -10.61
C VAL A 356 10.65 9.39 -11.40
N ASN A 357 10.85 10.33 -12.33
CA ASN A 357 9.78 10.83 -13.19
C ASN A 357 9.17 9.70 -14.04
N SER A 358 10.00 8.85 -14.65
CA SER A 358 9.54 7.76 -15.51
C SER A 358 8.63 6.77 -14.76
N VAL A 359 8.95 6.46 -13.50
CA VAL A 359 8.13 5.60 -12.63
C VAL A 359 6.76 6.22 -12.37
N HIS A 360 6.69 7.54 -12.11
CA HIS A 360 5.42 8.24 -11.89
C HIS A 360 4.56 8.32 -13.17
N ILE A 361 5.18 8.58 -14.32
CA ILE A 361 4.48 8.55 -15.63
C ILE A 361 3.95 7.15 -15.89
N ARG A 362 4.76 6.10 -15.62
CA ARG A 362 4.33 4.71 -15.75
C ARG A 362 3.12 4.37 -14.87
N ALA A 363 3.06 4.90 -13.64
CA ALA A 363 1.92 4.70 -12.76
C ALA A 363 0.62 5.26 -13.36
N TRP A 364 0.67 6.45 -13.95
CA TRP A 364 -0.45 7.00 -14.71
C TRP A 364 -0.82 6.15 -15.92
N GLN A 365 0.17 5.74 -16.73
CA GLN A 365 -0.04 4.90 -17.92
C GLN A 365 -0.60 3.51 -17.59
N LYS A 366 -0.32 3.00 -16.39
CA LYS A 366 -0.85 1.73 -15.88
C LYS A 366 -2.23 1.88 -15.20
N ASN A 367 -2.87 3.04 -15.35
CA ASN A 367 -4.21 3.33 -14.82
C ASN A 367 -4.33 3.14 -13.30
N LEU A 368 -3.26 3.42 -12.55
CA LEU A 368 -3.36 3.47 -11.10
C LEU A 368 -4.25 4.65 -10.69
N LYS A 369 -4.98 4.48 -9.58
CA LYS A 369 -5.82 5.54 -9.02
C LYS A 369 -5.03 6.51 -8.15
N GLY A 370 -3.88 6.09 -7.63
CA GLY A 370 -3.03 6.93 -6.81
C GLY A 370 -1.66 6.35 -6.49
N LEU A 371 -0.81 7.22 -5.93
CA LEU A 371 0.49 6.88 -5.35
C LEU A 371 0.54 7.49 -3.94
N TYR A 372 0.85 6.66 -2.95
CA TYR A 372 0.93 7.02 -1.54
C TYR A 372 2.25 7.75 -1.22
N TYR A 373 3.07 7.29 -0.29
CA TYR A 373 4.36 7.92 0.00
C TYR A 373 5.43 7.63 -1.04
N LEU A 374 6.34 8.58 -1.21
CA LEU A 374 7.65 8.34 -1.79
C LEU A 374 8.67 8.28 -0.63
N ARG A 375 9.26 7.11 -0.42
CA ARG A 375 10.23 6.86 0.64
C ARG A 375 11.64 7.00 0.09
N THR A 376 12.49 7.74 0.81
CA THR A 376 13.92 7.83 0.50
C THR A 376 14.71 7.45 1.76
N ASN A 377 15.89 6.87 1.59
CA ASN A 377 16.78 6.58 2.70
C ASN A 377 17.67 7.77 3.09
N ALA A 378 17.47 8.96 2.49
CA ALA A 378 18.24 10.18 2.78
C ALA A 378 17.94 10.79 4.17
N GLY A 379 16.82 10.45 4.81
CA GLY A 379 16.44 10.98 6.12
C GLY A 379 16.41 9.95 7.24
N ALA A 380 16.48 8.67 6.89
CA ALA A 380 16.64 7.57 7.82
C ALA A 380 18.04 7.00 7.64
N SER A 381 19.05 7.63 8.24
CA SER A 381 20.19 6.81 8.61
C SER A 381 19.59 5.71 9.48
N ALA A 382 19.55 4.46 8.99
CA ALA A 382 19.41 3.32 9.87
C ALA A 382 20.40 3.60 10.98
N GLU A 383 19.90 3.86 12.20
CA GLU A 383 20.81 4.05 13.33
C GLU A 383 21.69 2.83 13.32
N LYS A 384 22.97 3.07 13.04
CA LYS A 384 23.97 2.01 13.01
C LYS A 384 23.83 1.26 14.32
N VAL A 385 23.38 0.01 14.26
CA VAL A 385 23.26 -0.90 15.41
C VAL A 385 24.64 -1.23 16.00
N SER A 386 25.63 -0.39 15.77
CA SER A 386 26.97 -0.48 16.34
C SER A 386 27.11 0.20 17.72
N GLN A 387 26.07 0.87 18.22
CA GLN A 387 26.08 1.29 19.62
C GLN A 387 25.46 0.18 20.48
N LYS A 388 26.27 -0.38 21.38
CA LYS A 388 25.83 -1.19 22.50
C LYS A 388 24.57 -0.54 23.08
N VAL A 389 23.49 -1.31 23.16
CA VAL A 389 22.29 -0.92 23.91
C VAL A 389 22.72 -0.87 25.37
N GLU A 390 23.16 0.28 25.86
CA GLU A 390 23.14 0.58 27.27
C GLU A 390 21.68 0.76 27.67
N SER A 391 21.16 -0.25 28.36
CA SER A 391 19.89 -0.15 29.07
C SER A 391 20.00 0.97 30.09
N ASN A 392 19.35 2.08 29.85
CA ASN A 392 18.91 3.13 30.77
C ASN A 392 19.21 4.51 30.20
N LYS A 393 18.24 5.00 29.43
CA LYS A 393 17.77 6.39 29.50
C LYS A 393 16.50 6.49 28.67
N LEU A 394 15.39 6.41 29.35
CA LEU A 394 14.10 6.98 28.88
C LEU A 394 14.34 8.47 28.66
N GLN A 395 14.41 8.91 27.42
CA GLN A 395 14.17 10.29 27.07
C GLN A 395 13.10 10.32 25.98
N ASP A 396 12.00 10.96 26.35
CA ASP A 396 10.88 11.34 25.51
C ASP A 396 11.35 12.13 24.30
N PHE A 397 11.33 11.51 23.12
CA PHE A 397 11.11 12.21 21.87
C PHE A 397 10.39 11.22 20.95
N ALA A 398 9.05 11.34 20.89
CA ALA A 398 8.29 10.81 19.77
C ALA A 398 8.81 11.49 18.51
N ASP A 399 9.26 10.70 17.54
CA ASP A 399 9.60 11.22 16.22
C ASP A 399 8.32 11.84 15.63
N PRO A 400 8.30 13.15 15.30
CA PRO A 400 7.11 13.81 14.78
C PRO A 400 6.64 13.26 13.44
N ASP A 401 7.43 12.39 12.80
CA ASP A 401 7.13 11.80 11.49
C ASP A 401 6.34 10.48 11.56
N ASP A 402 6.14 9.90 12.76
CA ASP A 402 5.30 8.73 12.94
C ASP A 402 3.83 9.12 13.13
N CYS A 403 3.09 9.14 12.03
CA CYS A 403 1.63 9.25 12.08
C CYS A 403 1.02 7.96 12.63
N LEU A 404 0.75 7.94 13.93
CA LEU A 404 0.15 6.80 14.63
C LEU A 404 -1.24 6.39 14.10
N SER A 405 -1.95 7.30 13.43
CA SER A 405 -3.28 7.02 12.85
C SER A 405 -3.22 6.29 11.50
N CYS A 406 -2.06 6.35 10.81
CA CYS A 406 -1.87 5.69 9.51
C CYS A 406 -1.15 4.35 9.62
N GLN A 407 -0.72 3.97 10.80
CA GLN A 407 0.01 2.74 11.08
C GLN A 407 -0.90 1.63 11.63
N GLY A 408 -2.19 1.90 11.81
CA GLY A 408 -3.21 0.96 12.25
C GLY A 408 -3.79 0.10 11.14
#